data_8a7a46819edde8a5e4815992d5d7a5f2
#
_entry.id   8a7a46819edde8a5e4815992d5d7a5f2
#
_cell.length_a   1.000
_cell.length_b   1.000
_cell.length_c   1.000
_cell.angle_alpha   90.00
_cell.angle_beta   90.00
_cell.angle_gamma   90.00
#
_symmetry.space_group_name_H-M   'P 1'
#
loop_
_entity.id
_entity.type
_entity.pdbx_description
1 polymer ?
#
loop_
_entity_poly.entity_id
_entity_poly.type
_entity_poly.pdbx_seq_one_letter_code
_entity_poly.pdbx_strand_id
1 'polypeptide(L)'
;MSSPGEAGGPGGPVPPGSGWPGDVATPATPVAHTAAEVEALSGSAPGLTELVARQSVCRACPRLVTWREEVAAVRRRSFQTERYWGRPIPGWGAEAPKVLIVGLAPAAHGGNRTGRIFTGDRSGDFLFASLYRCGLADSPVSARAGDGQRMREARMMAAVRCAPPANKPTPGERDTCAPWLVAEIRQVSHSARVIVCLGGFAWQAVWPVLRAAGFALPPRRPPFGHGAEVELRRHGSAQSARQPAAQPGARAAVRSGAQPGAGAGGQGAQPGARAAAGSGGQGAGQPVLLLGCYHP
;
A
#
# COMPACT_ATOMS: atom_id res chain seq x y z
N MET A 1 35.31 -20.18 -7.67
CA MET A 1 34.14 -19.41 -7.18
C MET A 1 32.95 -19.82 -8.01
N SER A 2 32.22 -20.80 -7.52
CA SER A 2 31.12 -21.45 -8.23
C SER A 2 29.86 -20.59 -8.14
N SER A 3 29.30 -20.22 -9.26
CA SER A 3 27.98 -19.58 -9.38
C SER A 3 26.91 -20.51 -8.82
N PRO A 4 25.94 -20.04 -8.02
CA PRO A 4 24.77 -20.82 -7.67
C PRO A 4 23.85 -20.81 -8.91
N GLY A 5 24.06 -21.85 -9.74
CA GLY A 5 23.31 -22.14 -10.94
C GLY A 5 22.05 -22.90 -10.63
N GLU A 6 21.13 -22.76 -11.48
CA GLU A 6 20.49 -23.79 -12.26
C GLU A 6 19.96 -25.02 -11.54
N ALA A 7 18.74 -24.92 -11.10
CA ALA A 7 17.84 -26.06 -11.23
C ALA A 7 16.63 -25.59 -12.06
N GLY A 8 16.80 -25.51 -13.37
CA GLY A 8 15.74 -25.43 -14.34
C GLY A 8 14.97 -26.75 -14.39
N GLY A 9 14.08 -26.97 -13.42
CA GLY A 9 13.07 -28.03 -13.51
C GLY A 9 12.01 -27.67 -14.57
N PRO A 10 11.17 -28.61 -15.01
CA PRO A 10 10.16 -28.42 -16.05
C PRO A 10 9.26 -27.24 -15.73
N GLY A 11 8.85 -26.50 -16.78
CA GLY A 11 8.15 -25.24 -16.70
C GLY A 11 6.92 -25.25 -15.77
N GLY A 12 6.83 -24.25 -14.90
CA GLY A 12 5.74 -24.08 -13.97
C GLY A 12 6.05 -22.95 -12.99
N PRO A 13 5.11 -22.64 -12.05
CA PRO A 13 5.33 -21.62 -11.04
C PRO A 13 6.44 -22.04 -10.07
N VAL A 14 7.11 -21.04 -9.51
CA VAL A 14 8.14 -21.24 -8.47
C VAL A 14 7.49 -21.84 -7.23
N PRO A 15 7.93 -23.01 -6.71
CA PRO A 15 7.43 -23.56 -5.46
C PRO A 15 7.75 -22.65 -4.27
N PRO A 16 6.83 -22.51 -3.28
CA PRO A 16 7.12 -21.79 -2.04
C PRO A 16 8.32 -22.38 -1.32
N GLY A 17 9.19 -21.53 -0.77
CA GLY A 17 10.39 -21.96 -0.04
C GLY A 17 11.52 -22.48 -0.91
N SER A 18 11.46 -22.34 -2.24
CA SER A 18 12.50 -22.82 -3.17
C SER A 18 13.66 -21.84 -3.38
N GLY A 19 13.79 -20.79 -2.55
CA GLY A 19 14.90 -19.83 -2.61
C GLY A 19 14.74 -18.73 -3.65
N TRP A 20 13.51 -18.46 -4.14
CA TRP A 20 13.28 -17.28 -4.97
C TRP A 20 13.53 -16.02 -4.16
N PRO A 21 14.28 -15.02 -4.69
CA PRO A 21 14.62 -13.81 -3.95
C PRO A 21 13.38 -13.06 -3.45
N GLY A 22 13.33 -12.81 -2.14
CA GLY A 22 12.22 -12.11 -1.49
C GLY A 22 10.95 -12.97 -1.27
N ASP A 23 10.97 -14.26 -1.60
CA ASP A 23 9.87 -15.18 -1.26
C ASP A 23 9.94 -15.54 0.23
N VAL A 24 8.92 -15.08 0.96
CA VAL A 24 8.76 -15.38 2.40
C VAL A 24 7.78 -16.53 2.65
N ALA A 25 7.16 -17.07 1.60
CA ALA A 25 6.28 -18.22 1.72
C ALA A 25 7.07 -19.52 1.85
N THR A 26 6.52 -20.46 2.58
CA THR A 26 7.05 -21.83 2.78
C THR A 26 6.02 -22.85 2.28
N PRO A 27 6.37 -24.12 2.14
CA PRO A 27 5.40 -25.17 1.83
C PRO A 27 4.24 -25.28 2.84
N ALA A 28 4.44 -24.78 4.08
CA ALA A 28 3.42 -24.78 5.13
C ALA A 28 2.54 -23.51 5.13
N THR A 29 2.81 -22.53 4.27
CA THR A 29 2.01 -21.29 4.20
C THR A 29 0.57 -21.60 3.80
N PRO A 30 -0.45 -21.14 4.57
CA PRO A 30 -1.86 -21.39 4.26
C PRO A 30 -2.26 -20.83 2.90
N VAL A 31 -2.97 -21.64 2.10
CA VAL A 31 -3.41 -21.31 0.74
C VAL A 31 -4.91 -21.02 0.73
N ALA A 32 -5.31 -19.86 0.22
CA ALA A 32 -6.72 -19.56 -0.03
C ALA A 32 -7.16 -20.11 -1.39
N HIS A 33 -8.24 -20.88 -1.43
CA HIS A 33 -8.87 -21.44 -2.63
C HIS A 33 -10.22 -20.79 -2.96
N THR A 34 -10.80 -20.05 -2.01
CA THR A 34 -12.11 -19.40 -2.14
C THR A 34 -12.04 -17.93 -1.68
N ALA A 35 -13.03 -17.12 -2.06
CA ALA A 35 -13.14 -15.74 -1.59
C ALA A 35 -13.26 -15.65 -0.06
N ALA A 36 -13.99 -16.56 0.56
CA ALA A 36 -14.14 -16.62 2.02
C ALA A 36 -12.80 -16.93 2.72
N GLU A 37 -12.01 -17.84 2.15
CA GLU A 37 -10.66 -18.11 2.67
C GLU A 37 -9.70 -16.93 2.48
N VAL A 38 -9.83 -16.16 1.38
CA VAL A 38 -9.06 -14.91 1.20
C VAL A 38 -9.40 -13.92 2.31
N GLU A 39 -10.68 -13.73 2.62
CA GLU A 39 -11.12 -12.85 3.70
C GLU A 39 -10.58 -13.32 5.06
N ALA A 40 -10.74 -14.60 5.39
CA ALA A 40 -10.26 -15.19 6.65
C ALA A 40 -8.74 -15.09 6.79
N LEU A 41 -7.98 -15.49 5.77
CA LEU A 41 -6.51 -15.50 5.81
C LEU A 41 -5.91 -14.10 5.78
N SER A 42 -6.55 -13.14 5.09
CA SER A 42 -6.09 -11.74 5.10
C SER A 42 -6.38 -11.05 6.43
N GLY A 43 -7.55 -11.30 7.00
CA GLY A 43 -7.97 -10.72 8.28
C GLY A 43 -7.21 -11.25 9.50
N SER A 44 -6.73 -12.49 9.42
CA SER A 44 -5.99 -13.14 10.51
C SER A 44 -4.45 -13.07 10.39
N ALA A 45 -3.91 -12.38 9.37
CA ALA A 45 -2.47 -12.25 9.22
C ALA A 45 -1.88 -11.35 10.33
N PRO A 46 -0.95 -11.88 11.18
CA PRO A 46 -0.45 -11.15 12.34
C PRO A 46 0.47 -9.98 11.99
N GLY A 47 0.97 -9.93 10.76
CA GLY A 47 1.89 -8.89 10.30
C GLY A 47 2.11 -8.96 8.80
N LEU A 48 2.87 -7.97 8.29
CA LEU A 48 3.07 -7.77 6.85
C LEU A 48 3.79 -8.95 6.19
N THR A 49 4.78 -9.54 6.83
CA THR A 49 5.53 -10.69 6.30
C THR A 49 4.61 -11.88 6.08
N GLU A 50 3.77 -12.23 7.07
CA GLU A 50 2.82 -13.32 6.94
C GLU A 50 1.72 -13.01 5.91
N LEU A 51 1.23 -11.77 5.86
CA LEU A 51 0.28 -11.33 4.84
C LEU A 51 0.85 -11.50 3.44
N VAL A 52 2.09 -11.08 3.20
CA VAL A 52 2.83 -11.22 1.92
C VAL A 52 3.01 -12.71 1.56
N ALA A 53 3.37 -13.57 2.54
CA ALA A 53 3.48 -15.00 2.33
C ALA A 53 2.16 -15.60 1.82
N ARG A 54 1.05 -15.36 2.53
CA ARG A 54 -0.28 -15.88 2.18
C ARG A 54 -0.79 -15.35 0.85
N GLN A 55 -0.58 -14.05 0.57
CA GLN A 55 -0.89 -13.46 -0.74
C GLN A 55 -0.20 -14.20 -1.87
N SER A 56 1.08 -14.51 -1.70
CA SER A 56 1.93 -15.08 -2.75
C SER A 56 1.58 -16.52 -3.12
N VAL A 57 0.80 -17.22 -2.32
CA VAL A 57 0.36 -18.61 -2.56
C VAL A 57 -1.15 -18.73 -2.86
N CYS A 58 -1.90 -17.64 -2.90
CA CYS A 58 -3.34 -17.64 -3.12
C CYS A 58 -3.75 -18.29 -4.44
N ARG A 59 -4.83 -19.09 -4.43
CA ARG A 59 -5.40 -19.82 -5.57
C ARG A 59 -6.91 -19.60 -5.74
N ALA A 60 -7.49 -18.57 -5.13
CA ALA A 60 -8.94 -18.35 -5.04
C ALA A 60 -9.63 -17.98 -6.38
N CYS A 61 -8.88 -17.65 -7.42
CA CYS A 61 -9.42 -17.26 -8.73
C CYS A 61 -8.97 -18.29 -9.81
N PRO A 62 -9.74 -19.37 -10.08
CA PRO A 62 -9.31 -20.47 -10.94
C PRO A 62 -8.84 -20.03 -12.33
N ARG A 63 -9.54 -19.09 -13.00
CA ARG A 63 -9.16 -18.55 -14.31
C ARG A 63 -7.78 -17.88 -14.27
N LEU A 64 -7.51 -17.10 -13.23
CA LEU A 64 -6.21 -16.43 -13.08
C LEU A 64 -5.10 -17.41 -12.72
N VAL A 65 -5.40 -18.43 -11.91
CA VAL A 65 -4.47 -19.49 -11.55
C VAL A 65 -4.03 -20.24 -12.82
N THR A 66 -5.00 -20.75 -13.58
CA THR A 66 -4.73 -21.46 -14.84
C THR A 66 -3.88 -20.60 -15.78
N TRP A 67 -4.29 -19.36 -16.03
CA TRP A 67 -3.58 -18.48 -16.96
C TRP A 67 -2.14 -18.16 -16.55
N ARG A 68 -1.93 -17.74 -15.28
CA ARG A 68 -0.57 -17.35 -14.83
C ARG A 68 0.40 -18.54 -14.81
N GLU A 69 -0.10 -19.74 -14.48
CA GLU A 69 0.68 -20.97 -14.42
C GLU A 69 0.98 -21.50 -15.85
N GLU A 70 0.01 -21.44 -16.75
CA GLU A 70 0.21 -21.75 -18.16
C GLU A 70 1.26 -20.83 -18.80
N VAL A 71 1.16 -19.50 -18.56
CA VAL A 71 2.16 -18.53 -19.02
C VAL A 71 3.55 -18.85 -18.47
N ALA A 72 3.64 -19.29 -17.20
CA ALA A 72 4.91 -19.69 -16.60
C ALA A 72 5.47 -20.99 -17.17
N ALA A 73 4.61 -21.92 -17.58
CA ALA A 73 5.01 -23.17 -18.19
C ALA A 73 5.44 -22.99 -19.67
N VAL A 74 4.59 -22.32 -20.47
CA VAL A 74 4.81 -22.15 -21.92
C VAL A 74 5.90 -21.12 -22.21
N ARG A 75 5.92 -20.02 -21.44
CA ARG A 75 6.85 -18.90 -21.55
C ARG A 75 6.78 -18.21 -22.93
N ARG A 76 7.21 -16.96 -22.99
CA ARG A 76 7.40 -16.26 -24.25
C ARG A 76 8.76 -16.66 -24.85
N ARG A 77 8.85 -16.78 -26.17
CA ARG A 77 10.10 -17.16 -26.89
C ARG A 77 11.32 -16.35 -26.41
N SER A 78 11.16 -15.04 -26.22
CA SER A 78 12.26 -14.16 -25.77
C SER A 78 12.69 -14.40 -24.31
N PHE A 79 11.95 -15.19 -23.54
CA PHE A 79 12.21 -15.50 -22.13
C PHE A 79 12.17 -17.00 -21.83
N GLN A 80 12.39 -17.86 -22.84
CA GLN A 80 12.31 -19.32 -22.68
C GLN A 80 13.30 -19.89 -21.66
N THR A 81 14.46 -19.25 -21.53
CA THR A 81 15.51 -19.67 -20.58
C THR A 81 15.30 -19.13 -19.18
N GLU A 82 14.36 -18.18 -19.01
CA GLU A 82 14.10 -17.60 -17.68
C GLU A 82 13.11 -18.45 -16.90
N ARG A 83 13.35 -18.61 -15.61
CA ARG A 83 12.35 -19.15 -14.67
C ARG A 83 11.32 -18.08 -14.36
N TYR A 84 10.04 -18.41 -14.50
CA TYR A 84 8.95 -17.51 -14.17
C TYR A 84 8.51 -17.73 -12.71
N TRP A 85 8.14 -16.63 -12.05
CA TRP A 85 7.52 -16.68 -10.74
C TRP A 85 6.20 -17.47 -10.75
N GLY A 86 5.27 -17.14 -11.66
CA GLY A 86 4.02 -17.88 -11.90
C GLY A 86 3.01 -17.88 -10.76
N ARG A 87 3.24 -17.11 -9.70
CA ARG A 87 2.39 -17.00 -8.50
C ARG A 87 1.81 -15.59 -8.36
N PRO A 88 0.85 -15.34 -7.43
CA PRO A 88 0.42 -13.97 -7.12
C PRO A 88 1.59 -13.09 -6.73
N ILE A 89 1.55 -11.82 -7.12
CA ILE A 89 2.57 -10.85 -6.78
C ILE A 89 2.11 -10.06 -5.56
N PRO A 90 2.74 -10.23 -4.39
CA PRO A 90 2.43 -9.45 -3.21
C PRO A 90 2.85 -7.99 -3.37
N GLY A 91 2.43 -7.14 -2.45
CA GLY A 91 2.95 -5.78 -2.38
C GLY A 91 4.43 -5.78 -2.02
N TRP A 92 5.15 -4.77 -2.54
CA TRP A 92 6.59 -4.67 -2.40
C TRP A 92 7.04 -3.24 -2.11
N GLY A 93 8.03 -3.07 -1.24
CA GLY A 93 8.60 -1.79 -0.84
C GLY A 93 8.63 -1.58 0.66
N ALA A 94 8.71 -0.33 1.10
CA ALA A 94 8.84 0.04 2.51
C ALA A 94 7.68 -0.49 3.38
N GLU A 95 7.97 -0.84 4.62
CA GLU A 95 6.95 -1.25 5.60
C GLU A 95 6.21 -0.07 6.21
N ALA A 96 6.86 1.09 6.31
CA ALA A 96 6.27 2.36 6.74
C ALA A 96 6.36 3.41 5.61
N PRO A 97 5.63 3.24 4.50
CA PRO A 97 5.74 4.08 3.32
C PRO A 97 5.05 5.43 3.50
N LYS A 98 5.65 6.50 2.97
CA LYS A 98 4.96 7.78 2.77
C LYS A 98 4.09 7.78 1.51
N VAL A 99 4.48 7.00 0.50
CA VAL A 99 3.77 6.91 -0.78
C VAL A 99 3.31 5.47 -1.01
N LEU A 100 2.02 5.27 -1.18
CA LEU A 100 1.42 4.02 -1.63
C LEU A 100 1.10 4.13 -3.12
N ILE A 101 1.47 3.13 -3.90
CA ILE A 101 1.20 3.10 -5.35
C ILE A 101 0.34 1.88 -5.63
N VAL A 102 -0.84 2.11 -6.20
CA VAL A 102 -1.79 1.05 -6.52
C VAL A 102 -1.99 0.97 -8.03
N GLY A 103 -1.68 -0.18 -8.60
CA GLY A 103 -1.92 -0.48 -10.01
C GLY A 103 -3.07 -1.45 -10.24
N LEU A 104 -3.24 -1.86 -11.50
CA LEU A 104 -4.28 -2.80 -11.90
C LEU A 104 -3.93 -4.24 -11.48
N ALA A 105 -2.93 -4.80 -12.11
CA ALA A 105 -2.50 -6.20 -11.98
C ALA A 105 -1.10 -6.39 -12.58
N PRO A 106 -0.38 -7.49 -12.25
CA PRO A 106 0.87 -7.82 -12.90
C PRO A 106 0.67 -8.17 -14.38
N ALA A 107 1.62 -7.79 -15.24
CA ALA A 107 1.67 -8.26 -16.62
C ALA A 107 2.16 -9.72 -16.68
N ALA A 108 1.64 -10.49 -17.68
CA ALA A 108 1.94 -11.91 -17.86
C ALA A 108 3.45 -12.19 -18.05
N HIS A 109 4.16 -11.34 -18.79
CA HIS A 109 5.60 -11.46 -19.03
C HIS A 109 6.43 -10.39 -18.27
N GLY A 110 5.78 -9.53 -17.47
CA GLY A 110 6.37 -8.60 -16.52
C GLY A 110 6.41 -9.21 -15.12
N GLY A 111 5.56 -8.75 -14.20
CA GLY A 111 5.52 -9.21 -12.81
C GLY A 111 5.35 -10.72 -12.66
N ASN A 112 4.50 -11.36 -13.46
CA ASN A 112 4.32 -12.82 -13.42
C ASN A 112 5.59 -13.62 -13.78
N ARG A 113 6.50 -13.01 -14.56
CA ARG A 113 7.83 -13.56 -14.85
C ARG A 113 8.83 -13.24 -13.73
N THR A 114 8.91 -11.97 -13.33
CA THR A 114 9.99 -11.42 -12.52
C THR A 114 9.81 -11.55 -11.02
N GLY A 115 8.59 -11.86 -10.55
CA GLY A 115 8.24 -11.95 -9.13
C GLY A 115 8.09 -10.61 -8.42
N ARG A 116 8.15 -9.49 -9.15
CA ARG A 116 7.95 -8.13 -8.60
C ARG A 116 6.97 -7.34 -9.43
N ILE A 117 6.08 -6.59 -8.76
CA ILE A 117 5.12 -5.72 -9.44
C ILE A 117 5.83 -4.60 -10.22
N PHE A 118 5.26 -4.15 -11.34
CA PHE A 118 5.83 -3.13 -12.23
C PHE A 118 7.28 -3.40 -12.64
N THR A 119 7.64 -4.66 -12.88
CA THR A 119 9.02 -5.04 -13.19
C THR A 119 9.05 -5.95 -14.43
N GLY A 120 9.95 -5.62 -15.35
CA GLY A 120 10.18 -6.40 -16.56
C GLY A 120 9.20 -6.12 -17.72
N ASP A 121 8.60 -4.93 -17.73
CA ASP A 121 7.80 -4.36 -18.82
C ASP A 121 8.01 -2.84 -18.94
N ARG A 122 7.58 -2.24 -20.05
CA ARG A 122 7.80 -0.82 -20.35
C ARG A 122 7.18 0.13 -19.33
N SER A 123 6.04 -0.24 -18.78
CA SER A 123 5.38 0.56 -17.75
C SER A 123 6.23 0.61 -16.48
N GLY A 124 6.82 -0.52 -16.12
CA GLY A 124 7.76 -0.60 -15.00
C GLY A 124 9.02 0.23 -15.22
N ASP A 125 9.60 0.18 -16.42
CA ASP A 125 10.80 0.96 -16.76
C ASP A 125 10.55 2.46 -16.59
N PHE A 126 9.42 2.97 -17.09
CA PHE A 126 9.05 4.37 -16.92
C PHE A 126 8.79 4.73 -15.44
N LEU A 127 8.07 3.88 -14.73
CA LEU A 127 7.73 4.12 -13.32
C LEU A 127 8.99 4.16 -12.45
N PHE A 128 9.88 3.17 -12.57
CA PHE A 128 11.11 3.14 -11.75
C PHE A 128 12.06 4.28 -12.08
N ALA A 129 12.20 4.66 -13.36
CA ALA A 129 12.97 5.85 -13.73
C ALA A 129 12.40 7.13 -13.09
N SER A 130 11.08 7.24 -12.99
CA SER A 130 10.40 8.37 -12.34
C SER A 130 10.59 8.35 -10.82
N LEU A 131 10.43 7.20 -10.18
CA LEU A 131 10.61 7.02 -8.74
C LEU A 131 12.06 7.28 -8.31
N TYR A 132 13.03 6.86 -9.11
CA TYR A 132 14.44 7.16 -8.88
C TYR A 132 14.71 8.67 -8.90
N ARG A 133 14.18 9.39 -9.89
CA ARG A 133 14.29 10.86 -9.94
C ARG A 133 13.67 11.57 -8.73
N CYS A 134 12.62 10.96 -8.14
CA CYS A 134 11.98 11.47 -6.92
C CYS A 134 12.66 10.99 -5.62
N GLY A 135 13.74 10.22 -5.70
CA GLY A 135 14.44 9.67 -4.52
C GLY A 135 13.68 8.54 -3.82
N LEU A 136 12.66 7.96 -4.45
CA LEU A 136 11.83 6.90 -3.89
C LEU A 136 12.30 5.49 -4.26
N ALA A 137 13.24 5.34 -5.19
CA ALA A 137 13.86 4.08 -5.58
C ALA A 137 15.38 4.22 -5.62
N ASP A 138 16.12 3.15 -5.34
CA ASP A 138 17.59 3.17 -5.31
C ASP A 138 18.22 3.12 -6.72
N SER A 139 17.48 2.65 -7.72
CA SER A 139 17.92 2.52 -9.11
C SER A 139 16.80 2.96 -10.08
N PRO A 140 17.15 3.55 -11.24
CA PRO A 140 16.16 3.83 -12.29
C PRO A 140 15.64 2.58 -13.00
N VAL A 141 16.24 1.41 -12.74
CA VAL A 141 15.92 0.14 -13.39
C VAL A 141 15.46 -0.88 -12.35
N SER A 142 14.41 -1.62 -12.67
CA SER A 142 13.95 -2.80 -11.94
C SER A 142 13.80 -3.95 -12.92
N ALA A 143 14.70 -4.93 -12.85
CA ALA A 143 14.77 -6.03 -13.80
C ALA A 143 14.03 -7.28 -13.30
N ARG A 144 14.18 -7.65 -12.02
CA ARG A 144 13.57 -8.85 -11.41
C ARG A 144 13.68 -8.81 -9.88
N ALA A 145 12.99 -9.70 -9.19
CA ALA A 145 13.24 -9.93 -7.77
C ALA A 145 14.70 -10.33 -7.55
N GLY A 146 15.33 -9.78 -6.50
CA GLY A 146 16.74 -10.04 -6.16
C GLY A 146 17.79 -9.21 -6.93
N ASP A 147 17.39 -8.24 -7.73
CA ASP A 147 18.29 -7.37 -8.49
C ASP A 147 18.94 -6.23 -7.67
N GLY A 148 18.73 -6.21 -6.35
CA GLY A 148 19.25 -5.16 -5.46
C GLY A 148 18.40 -3.89 -5.39
N GLN A 149 17.34 -3.77 -6.22
CA GLN A 149 16.42 -2.63 -6.17
C GLN A 149 15.71 -2.54 -4.82
N ARG A 150 15.60 -1.34 -4.28
CA ARG A 150 14.86 -1.05 -3.04
C ARG A 150 14.00 0.20 -3.21
N MET A 151 12.87 0.20 -2.50
CA MET A 151 12.00 1.37 -2.34
C MET A 151 12.25 2.00 -0.97
N ARG A 152 12.51 3.29 -0.92
CA ARG A 152 12.86 3.97 0.34
C ARG A 152 11.64 4.28 1.19
N GLU A 153 10.76 5.11 0.70
CA GLU A 153 9.56 5.58 1.40
C GLU A 153 8.28 5.29 0.60
N ALA A 154 8.36 4.36 -0.34
CA ALA A 154 7.24 3.98 -1.17
C ALA A 154 6.98 2.48 -1.12
N ARG A 155 5.71 2.09 -1.34
CA ARG A 155 5.26 0.71 -1.46
C ARG A 155 4.30 0.58 -2.61
N MET A 156 4.51 -0.44 -3.44
CA MET A 156 3.69 -0.75 -4.61
C MET A 156 2.78 -1.93 -4.34
N MET A 157 1.55 -1.82 -4.83
CA MET A 157 0.52 -2.85 -4.72
C MET A 157 -0.29 -2.91 -6.00
N ALA A 158 -1.01 -3.99 -6.23
CA ALA A 158 -2.00 -4.10 -7.30
C ALA A 158 -3.39 -4.42 -6.74
N ALA A 159 -4.43 -3.97 -7.42
CA ALA A 159 -5.81 -4.31 -7.10
C ALA A 159 -6.08 -5.81 -7.27
N VAL A 160 -5.45 -6.43 -8.28
CA VAL A 160 -5.46 -7.88 -8.49
C VAL A 160 -4.03 -8.39 -8.50
N ARG A 161 -3.74 -9.42 -7.70
CA ARG A 161 -2.38 -9.91 -7.46
C ARG A 161 -1.86 -10.91 -8.52
N CYS A 162 -2.74 -11.40 -9.36
CA CYS A 162 -2.40 -12.36 -10.43
C CYS A 162 -2.45 -11.67 -11.79
N ALA A 163 -1.58 -12.07 -12.72
CA ALA A 163 -1.66 -11.65 -14.12
C ALA A 163 -2.99 -12.15 -14.73
N PRO A 164 -3.84 -11.27 -15.25
CA PRO A 164 -5.05 -11.71 -15.94
C PRO A 164 -4.83 -11.86 -17.44
N PRO A 165 -5.61 -12.72 -18.13
CA PRO A 165 -5.63 -12.75 -19.59
C PRO A 165 -5.90 -11.37 -20.18
N ALA A 166 -5.12 -10.98 -21.21
CA ALA A 166 -5.22 -9.68 -21.89
C ALA A 166 -5.18 -8.45 -20.95
N ASN A 167 -4.55 -8.57 -19.78
CA ASN A 167 -4.53 -7.53 -18.71
C ASN A 167 -5.93 -7.08 -18.26
N LYS A 168 -6.94 -7.96 -18.34
CA LYS A 168 -8.34 -7.67 -18.01
C LYS A 168 -8.86 -8.63 -16.94
N PRO A 169 -8.72 -8.27 -15.64
CA PRO A 169 -9.39 -9.01 -14.57
C PRO A 169 -10.90 -8.76 -14.62
N THR A 170 -11.67 -9.74 -14.21
CA THR A 170 -13.14 -9.58 -14.04
C THR A 170 -13.45 -8.82 -12.75
N PRO A 171 -14.67 -8.22 -12.63
CA PRO A 171 -15.12 -7.65 -11.36
C PRO A 171 -15.08 -8.65 -10.20
N GLY A 172 -15.49 -9.91 -10.42
CA GLY A 172 -15.44 -10.94 -9.40
C GLY A 172 -14.03 -11.26 -8.92
N GLU A 173 -13.04 -11.29 -9.81
CA GLU A 173 -11.63 -11.48 -9.45
C GLU A 173 -11.06 -10.30 -8.67
N ARG A 174 -11.44 -9.08 -9.04
CA ARG A 174 -11.10 -7.87 -8.27
C ARG A 174 -11.67 -7.97 -6.85
N ASP A 175 -12.94 -8.31 -6.72
CA ASP A 175 -13.63 -8.34 -5.44
C ASP A 175 -13.11 -9.48 -4.55
N THR A 176 -12.84 -10.66 -5.11
CA THR A 176 -12.17 -11.78 -4.42
C THR A 176 -10.77 -11.39 -3.94
N CYS A 177 -10.02 -10.58 -4.69
CA CYS A 177 -8.66 -10.16 -4.34
C CYS A 177 -8.63 -8.97 -3.37
N ALA A 178 -9.71 -8.18 -3.27
CA ALA A 178 -9.76 -6.94 -2.49
C ALA A 178 -9.38 -7.10 -1.01
N PRO A 179 -9.76 -8.18 -0.27
CA PRO A 179 -9.39 -8.33 1.13
C PRO A 179 -7.87 -8.33 1.37
N TRP A 180 -7.07 -8.87 0.43
CA TRP A 180 -5.61 -8.76 0.51
C TRP A 180 -5.12 -7.31 0.49
N LEU A 181 -5.69 -6.48 -0.40
CA LEU A 181 -5.32 -5.07 -0.50
C LEU A 181 -5.80 -4.29 0.72
N VAL A 182 -6.98 -4.59 1.26
CA VAL A 182 -7.51 -3.99 2.49
C VAL A 182 -6.57 -4.27 3.67
N ALA A 183 -6.19 -5.53 3.86
CA ALA A 183 -5.30 -5.93 4.96
C ALA A 183 -3.94 -5.26 4.84
N GLU A 184 -3.37 -5.21 3.64
CA GLU A 184 -2.08 -4.56 3.41
C GLU A 184 -2.14 -3.05 3.67
N ILE A 185 -3.16 -2.34 3.14
CA ILE A 185 -3.34 -0.91 3.40
C ILE A 185 -3.53 -0.64 4.90
N ARG A 186 -4.29 -1.46 5.62
CA ARG A 186 -4.43 -1.32 7.08
C ARG A 186 -3.11 -1.36 7.82
N GLN A 187 -2.22 -2.26 7.44
CA GLN A 187 -0.92 -2.44 8.09
C GLN A 187 0.07 -1.33 7.77
N VAL A 188 0.11 -0.83 6.51
CA VAL A 188 1.19 0.05 6.06
C VAL A 188 0.79 1.53 5.94
N SER A 189 -0.50 1.88 5.96
CA SER A 189 -0.93 3.25 5.66
C SER A 189 -0.87 4.21 6.85
N HIS A 190 -0.44 3.78 8.04
CA HIS A 190 -0.28 4.67 9.20
C HIS A 190 0.74 5.81 8.96
N SER A 191 1.75 5.56 8.12
CA SER A 191 2.78 6.54 7.71
C SER A 191 2.49 7.22 6.39
N ALA A 192 1.49 6.74 5.63
CA ALA A 192 1.19 7.23 4.29
C ALA A 192 0.73 8.69 4.30
N ARG A 193 1.22 9.44 3.32
CA ARG A 193 0.83 10.81 3.00
C ARG A 193 0.08 10.87 1.67
N VAL A 194 0.43 9.98 0.76
CA VAL A 194 -0.13 9.96 -0.60
C VAL A 194 -0.44 8.52 -1.00
N ILE A 195 -1.58 8.32 -1.65
CA ILE A 195 -1.95 7.09 -2.33
C ILE A 195 -2.10 7.41 -3.81
N VAL A 196 -1.24 6.89 -4.66
CA VAL A 196 -1.26 7.10 -6.11
C VAL A 196 -1.95 5.91 -6.77
N CYS A 197 -3.01 6.18 -7.53
CA CYS A 197 -3.71 5.19 -8.35
C CYS A 197 -3.26 5.30 -9.80
N LEU A 198 -2.60 4.26 -10.31
CA LEU A 198 -2.17 4.18 -11.70
C LEU A 198 -3.28 3.59 -12.59
N GLY A 199 -3.97 4.47 -13.29
CA GLY A 199 -5.06 4.13 -14.21
C GLY A 199 -6.45 4.07 -13.57
N GLY A 200 -7.47 4.18 -14.42
CA GLY A 200 -8.87 4.23 -14.00
C GLY A 200 -9.37 2.97 -13.28
N PHE A 201 -8.81 1.80 -13.59
CA PHE A 201 -9.15 0.57 -12.89
C PHE A 201 -8.69 0.60 -11.43
N ALA A 202 -7.44 1.00 -11.18
CA ALA A 202 -6.91 1.14 -9.81
C ALA A 202 -7.69 2.19 -9.03
N TRP A 203 -8.00 3.34 -9.68
CA TRP A 203 -8.86 4.37 -9.09
C TRP A 203 -10.22 3.84 -8.66
N GLN A 204 -10.88 3.04 -9.51
CA GLN A 204 -12.19 2.46 -9.16
C GLN A 204 -12.08 1.41 -8.06
N ALA A 205 -11.08 0.55 -8.13
CA ALA A 205 -10.90 -0.55 -7.19
C ALA A 205 -10.51 -0.09 -5.77
N VAL A 206 -9.80 1.02 -5.65
CA VAL A 206 -9.29 1.49 -4.35
C VAL A 206 -10.38 2.04 -3.43
N TRP A 207 -11.50 2.57 -3.95
CA TRP A 207 -12.53 3.21 -3.12
C TRP A 207 -13.19 2.27 -2.09
N PRO A 208 -13.75 1.11 -2.47
CA PRO A 208 -14.28 0.17 -1.49
C PRO A 208 -13.19 -0.33 -0.53
N VAL A 209 -11.96 -0.49 -1.01
CA VAL A 209 -10.81 -0.91 -0.22
C VAL A 209 -10.46 0.13 0.86
N LEU A 210 -10.38 1.41 0.51
CA LEU A 210 -10.10 2.48 1.45
C LEU A 210 -11.19 2.62 2.51
N ARG A 211 -12.47 2.51 2.11
CA ARG A 211 -13.58 2.47 3.07
C ARG A 211 -13.40 1.32 4.06
N ALA A 212 -13.17 0.10 3.57
CA ALA A 212 -12.94 -1.06 4.40
C ALA A 212 -11.66 -0.93 5.26
N ALA A 213 -10.64 -0.22 4.77
CA ALA A 213 -9.42 0.07 5.53
C ALA A 213 -9.58 1.19 6.58
N GLY A 214 -10.77 1.80 6.71
CA GLY A 214 -11.08 2.78 7.74
C GLY A 214 -10.86 4.24 7.34
N PHE A 215 -10.89 4.54 6.04
CA PHE A 215 -10.86 5.93 5.56
C PHE A 215 -12.27 6.49 5.37
N ALA A 216 -12.47 7.73 5.81
CA ALA A 216 -13.66 8.52 5.49
C ALA A 216 -13.59 8.96 4.03
N LEU A 217 -14.60 8.59 3.25
CA LEU A 217 -14.67 8.90 1.83
C LEU A 217 -15.71 9.98 1.57
N PRO A 218 -15.53 10.85 0.57
CA PRO A 218 -16.54 11.80 0.16
C PRO A 218 -17.82 11.05 -0.31
N PRO A 219 -19.01 11.70 -0.18
CA PRO A 219 -20.29 11.06 -0.51
C PRO A 219 -20.40 10.67 -2.00
N ARG A 220 -19.70 11.37 -2.87
CA ARG A 220 -19.60 11.04 -4.30
C ARG A 220 -18.15 10.81 -4.67
N ARG A 221 -17.89 9.69 -5.36
CA ARG A 221 -16.58 9.41 -5.92
C ARG A 221 -16.30 10.38 -7.07
N PRO A 222 -15.22 11.18 -7.03
CA PRO A 222 -14.81 11.98 -8.17
C PRO A 222 -14.48 11.12 -9.39
N PRO A 223 -14.69 11.63 -10.62
CA PRO A 223 -14.26 10.93 -11.82
C PRO A 223 -12.74 10.74 -11.81
N PHE A 224 -12.28 9.67 -12.48
CA PHE A 224 -10.86 9.47 -12.70
C PHE A 224 -10.32 10.50 -13.69
N GLY A 225 -9.17 11.07 -13.36
CA GLY A 225 -8.41 11.96 -14.25
C GLY A 225 -6.94 11.99 -13.81
N HIS A 226 -6.06 12.35 -14.74
CA HIS A 226 -4.66 12.63 -14.38
C HIS A 226 -4.61 13.89 -13.53
N GLY A 227 -3.96 13.80 -12.37
CA GLY A 227 -3.94 14.91 -11.41
C GLY A 227 -5.24 15.07 -10.61
N ALA A 228 -6.20 14.13 -10.70
CA ALA A 228 -7.37 14.14 -9.81
C ALA A 228 -6.92 13.89 -8.36
N GLU A 229 -7.33 14.77 -7.45
CA GLU A 229 -6.92 14.76 -6.05
C GLU A 229 -8.11 14.66 -5.11
N VAL A 230 -7.98 13.88 -4.05
CA VAL A 230 -8.98 13.77 -2.98
C VAL A 230 -8.28 13.67 -1.64
N GLU A 231 -8.57 14.60 -0.74
CA GLU A 231 -8.11 14.50 0.65
C GLU A 231 -8.94 13.47 1.41
N LEU A 232 -8.28 12.51 2.03
CA LEU A 232 -8.87 11.45 2.83
C LEU A 232 -8.43 11.57 4.29
N ARG A 233 -9.34 11.23 5.21
CA ARG A 233 -9.07 11.15 6.66
C ARG A 233 -9.42 9.76 7.17
N ARG A 234 -8.76 9.32 8.23
CA ARG A 234 -9.13 8.05 8.88
C ARG A 234 -10.31 8.25 9.81
N HIS A 235 -11.20 7.27 9.89
CA HIS A 235 -12.20 7.21 10.94
C HIS A 235 -11.50 7.09 12.30
N GLY A 236 -11.93 7.89 13.29
CA GLY A 236 -11.39 7.84 14.65
C GLY A 236 -10.40 8.96 14.99
N SER A 237 -9.89 9.73 14.05
CA SER A 237 -9.06 10.90 14.36
C SER A 237 -9.83 12.14 14.83
N ALA A 238 -11.18 12.12 14.80
CA ALA A 238 -12.03 13.26 15.15
C ALA A 238 -12.95 13.04 16.38
N GLN A 239 -13.06 11.84 16.92
CA GLN A 239 -14.01 11.56 18.00
C GLN A 239 -13.45 11.71 19.42
N SER A 240 -12.17 11.96 19.60
CA SER A 240 -11.59 12.21 20.93
C SER A 240 -11.68 13.68 21.39
N ALA A 241 -12.21 14.59 20.55
CA ALA A 241 -12.19 16.03 20.84
C ALA A 241 -13.56 16.63 21.18
N ARG A 242 -14.64 15.85 21.33
CA ARG A 242 -15.97 16.37 21.76
C ARG A 242 -16.69 15.44 22.72
N GLN A 243 -16.22 15.35 23.95
CA GLN A 243 -17.09 15.23 25.11
C GLN A 243 -17.06 16.58 25.83
N PRO A 244 -18.15 17.32 25.83
CA PRO A 244 -18.25 18.48 26.73
C PRO A 244 -18.28 17.93 28.17
N ALA A 245 -17.32 18.36 28.96
CA ALA A 245 -17.33 18.11 30.40
C ALA A 245 -18.67 18.60 30.98
N ALA A 246 -19.41 17.71 31.63
CA ALA A 246 -20.57 18.04 32.39
C ALA A 246 -20.14 19.02 33.51
N GLN A 247 -20.65 20.23 33.46
CA GLN A 247 -20.48 21.19 34.53
C GLN A 247 -21.32 20.77 35.76
N PRO A 248 -20.74 20.62 36.93
CA PRO A 248 -21.53 20.58 38.16
C PRO A 248 -22.00 21.99 38.49
N GLY A 249 -23.28 22.12 38.84
CA GLY A 249 -23.99 23.37 39.04
C GLY A 249 -23.35 24.31 40.03
N ALA A 250 -23.25 25.56 39.62
CA ALA A 250 -22.90 26.70 40.47
C ALA A 250 -24.10 27.14 41.29
N ARG A 251 -23.99 27.05 42.59
CA ARG A 251 -24.85 27.79 43.54
C ARG A 251 -24.25 29.20 43.72
N ALA A 252 -25.12 30.19 43.59
CA ALA A 252 -24.87 31.59 43.83
C ALA A 252 -24.50 31.90 45.30
N ALA A 253 -23.53 32.79 45.49
CA ALA A 253 -23.43 33.62 46.68
C ALA A 253 -22.89 35.00 46.32
N VAL A 254 -23.68 36.01 46.64
CA VAL A 254 -23.47 37.46 46.52
C VAL A 254 -22.57 37.95 47.63
N ARG A 255 -21.65 38.89 47.39
CA ARG A 255 -21.32 40.11 48.14
C ARG A 255 -20.05 40.79 47.62
N SER A 256 -20.20 41.93 47.06
CA SER A 256 -19.92 43.35 47.48
C SER A 256 -18.47 43.66 47.86
N GLY A 257 -17.84 44.61 47.11
CA GLY A 257 -17.11 45.66 47.77
C GLY A 257 -15.68 45.97 47.26
N ALA A 258 -15.56 47.15 46.61
CA ALA A 258 -14.47 48.13 46.68
C ALA A 258 -13.19 47.98 45.88
N GLN A 259 -13.04 48.92 44.92
CA GLN A 259 -11.78 49.48 44.39
C GLN A 259 -11.14 50.51 45.41
N PRO A 260 -10.00 51.18 45.08
CA PRO A 260 -9.00 51.12 44.00
C PRO A 260 -7.54 51.29 44.53
N GLY A 261 -6.54 51.23 43.63
CA GLY A 261 -5.19 51.69 43.95
C GLY A 261 -4.21 51.57 42.75
N ALA A 262 -3.81 52.72 42.25
CA ALA A 262 -2.87 52.94 41.16
C ALA A 262 -1.40 52.77 41.58
N GLY A 263 -0.51 52.50 40.62
CA GLY A 263 0.93 52.61 40.81
C GLY A 263 1.73 52.21 39.60
N ALA A 264 2.37 53.20 39.00
CA ALA A 264 3.18 53.23 37.79
C ALA A 264 4.57 52.59 37.92
N GLY A 265 5.17 52.30 36.79
CA GLY A 265 6.60 52.47 36.58
C GLY A 265 7.42 51.30 36.04
N GLY A 266 7.96 51.47 34.82
CA GLY A 266 9.38 51.30 34.58
C GLY A 266 9.86 50.17 33.63
N GLN A 267 10.03 50.55 32.38
CA GLN A 267 11.16 50.28 31.46
C GLN A 267 11.90 48.93 31.46
N GLY A 268 11.96 48.30 30.24
CA GLY A 268 13.18 48.03 29.48
C GLY A 268 13.81 46.67 29.60
N ALA A 269 13.77 45.87 28.55
CA ALA A 269 14.91 45.23 27.90
C ALA A 269 14.48 44.17 26.85
N GLN A 270 15.25 44.18 25.77
CA GLN A 270 15.05 43.44 24.52
C GLN A 270 15.41 41.94 24.60
N PRO A 271 15.27 41.20 23.46
CA PRO A 271 14.70 39.85 23.43
C PRO A 271 15.79 38.78 23.38
N GLY A 272 15.61 37.75 24.16
CA GLY A 272 16.35 36.49 24.03
C GLY A 272 15.48 35.48 23.28
N ALA A 273 15.95 35.02 22.11
CA ALA A 273 15.37 33.92 21.37
C ALA A 273 15.40 32.65 22.21
N ARG A 274 14.25 32.19 22.63
CA ARG A 274 14.06 30.84 23.19
C ARG A 274 13.41 29.98 22.14
N ALA A 275 14.12 28.92 21.70
CA ALA A 275 13.60 27.81 20.97
C ALA A 275 12.40 27.22 21.71
N ALA A 276 11.21 27.32 21.12
CA ALA A 276 10.04 26.63 21.59
C ALA A 276 10.19 25.15 21.23
N ALA A 277 10.47 24.32 22.23
CA ALA A 277 10.24 22.89 22.17
C ALA A 277 8.72 22.70 22.06
N GLY A 278 8.25 22.39 20.86
CA GLY A 278 6.85 22.02 20.62
C GLY A 278 6.55 20.70 21.29
N SER A 279 5.82 20.77 22.40
CA SER A 279 5.13 19.63 22.99
C SER A 279 4.19 19.04 21.96
N GLY A 280 4.44 17.76 21.57
CA GLY A 280 3.64 17.03 20.59
C GLY A 280 2.19 16.93 21.03
N GLY A 281 1.33 17.67 20.36
CA GLY A 281 -0.11 17.47 20.39
C GLY A 281 -0.44 16.17 19.68
N GLN A 282 -0.81 15.14 20.42
CA GLN A 282 -1.52 13.97 19.90
C GLN A 282 -2.89 14.46 19.43
N GLY A 283 -3.04 14.73 18.13
CA GLY A 283 -4.26 15.25 17.55
C GLY A 283 -4.52 14.60 16.19
N ALA A 284 -5.67 14.72 15.68
CA ALA A 284 -6.24 14.31 14.39
C ALA A 284 -5.21 13.76 13.38
N GLY A 285 -5.33 12.49 13.02
CA GLY A 285 -4.44 11.84 12.04
C GLY A 285 -4.28 12.72 10.79
N GLN A 286 -3.05 12.87 10.34
CA GLN A 286 -2.76 13.72 9.18
C GLN A 286 -3.54 13.23 7.96
N PRO A 287 -4.05 14.16 7.11
CA PRO A 287 -4.76 13.80 5.91
C PRO A 287 -3.84 13.02 4.94
N VAL A 288 -4.46 12.12 4.20
CA VAL A 288 -3.80 11.36 3.13
C VAL A 288 -4.37 11.83 1.81
N LEU A 289 -3.51 12.18 0.85
CA LEU A 289 -3.92 12.59 -0.48
C LEU A 289 -4.08 11.37 -1.38
N LEU A 290 -5.27 11.17 -1.97
CA LEU A 290 -5.49 10.19 -3.03
C LEU A 290 -5.31 10.88 -4.39
N LEU A 291 -4.39 10.38 -5.19
CA LEU A 291 -4.04 10.90 -6.50
C LEU A 291 -4.41 9.94 -7.62
N GLY A 292 -5.07 10.43 -8.66
CA GLY A 292 -5.25 9.74 -9.94
C GLY A 292 -4.10 10.05 -10.88
N CYS A 293 -3.47 9.03 -11.45
CA CYS A 293 -2.45 9.19 -12.49
C CYS A 293 -2.73 8.23 -13.64
N TYR A 294 -2.50 8.66 -14.89
CA TYR A 294 -2.56 7.73 -16.01
C TYR A 294 -1.55 6.61 -15.83
N HIS A 295 -1.90 5.44 -16.33
CA HIS A 295 -0.97 4.31 -16.33
C HIS A 295 0.19 4.65 -17.27
N PRO A 296 1.47 4.48 -16.83
CA PRO A 296 2.64 4.75 -17.65
C PRO A 296 2.79 3.79 -18.82
#